data_68d0febffd583aa34d3bc783815d2608
#
_entry.id   68d0febffd583aa34d3bc783815d2608
#
_cell.length_a   1.000
_cell.length_b   1.000
_cell.length_c   1.000
_cell.angle_alpha   90.00
_cell.angle_beta   90.00
_cell.angle_gamma   90.00
#
_symmetry.space_group_name_H-M   'P 1'
#
loop_
_entity.id
_entity.type
_entity.pdbx_description
1 polymer ?
#
loop_
_entity_poly.entity_id
_entity_poly.type
_entity_poly.pdbx_seq_one_letter_code
_entity_poly.pdbx_strand_id
1 'polypeptide(L)'
;MNAMDKLFKLLLAAAAALFFTGCYSDYLNPGPARVYTRADFEAKGLEYISVGELKARFRAENAGMNDGAVASWTVDEPLFTSGKVISTDRFGNVYKSVYLYDEASESAIELKLNTGNYLFHPVGQIVYVDLEGLVLGNYRGMVSIGTTSYNASYSNDNIESKIMQDEHIFSGEQQPMLKSDTLVVTRDNYLTVLSDDDLGRLVRFEGVESRFGTAPWGYKNTFPNYFANSISYDVNSPGWEDIDQWATWATMRKLPGTNADAFFYGSAWFTY
;
A
#
# COMPACT_ATOMS: atom_id res chain seq x y z
N MET A 1 20.35 51.95 44.66
CA MET A 1 20.24 50.51 44.35
C MET A 1 21.46 49.86 45.01
N ASN A 2 21.24 49.15 46.10
CA ASN A 2 22.31 48.59 46.92
C ASN A 2 23.00 47.41 46.19
N ALA A 3 24.28 47.19 46.52
CA ALA A 3 25.08 46.09 45.93
C ALA A 3 24.36 44.72 46.07
N MET A 4 23.62 44.56 47.17
CA MET A 4 22.81 43.34 47.42
C MET A 4 21.65 43.15 46.44
N ASP A 5 20.96 44.23 45.99
CA ASP A 5 19.90 44.16 44.97
C ASP A 5 20.43 43.77 43.59
N LYS A 6 21.63 44.22 43.26
CA LYS A 6 22.30 43.84 42.00
C LYS A 6 22.68 42.36 42.03
N LEU A 7 23.21 41.86 43.10
CA LEU A 7 23.62 40.49 43.32
C LEU A 7 22.38 39.56 43.23
N PHE A 8 21.28 39.94 43.88
CA PHE A 8 20.04 39.16 43.86
C PHE A 8 19.43 39.07 42.45
N LYS A 9 19.43 40.18 41.71
CA LYS A 9 18.95 40.18 40.31
C LYS A 9 19.84 39.35 39.38
N LEU A 10 21.14 39.34 39.62
CA LEU A 10 22.10 38.54 38.87
C LEU A 10 21.92 37.03 39.12
N LEU A 11 21.68 36.65 40.39
CA LEU A 11 21.40 35.29 40.80
C LEU A 11 20.04 34.80 40.24
N LEU A 12 19.04 35.68 40.24
CA LEU A 12 17.73 35.35 39.66
C LEU A 12 17.79 35.15 38.14
N ALA A 13 18.56 35.99 37.43
CA ALA A 13 18.80 35.87 36.01
C ALA A 13 19.61 34.60 35.66
N ALA A 14 20.62 34.27 36.47
CA ALA A 14 21.38 33.02 36.28
C ALA A 14 20.54 31.77 36.57
N ALA A 15 19.68 31.80 37.61
CA ALA A 15 18.75 30.71 37.88
C ALA A 15 17.71 30.54 36.72
N ALA A 16 17.16 31.66 36.24
CA ALA A 16 16.25 31.59 35.07
C ALA A 16 16.93 31.03 33.82
N ALA A 17 18.19 31.42 33.56
CA ALA A 17 18.94 30.88 32.41
C ALA A 17 19.18 29.37 32.52
N LEU A 18 19.34 28.81 33.71
CA LEU A 18 19.50 27.37 33.93
C LEU A 18 18.21 26.57 33.66
N PHE A 19 17.03 27.19 33.84
CA PHE A 19 15.76 26.55 33.53
C PHE A 19 15.48 26.47 32.02
N PHE A 20 16.11 27.31 31.21
CA PHE A 20 15.91 27.29 29.74
C PHE A 20 16.89 26.38 28.98
N THR A 21 17.93 25.85 29.60
CA THR A 21 18.94 25.02 28.93
C THR A 21 18.65 23.52 29.00
N GLY A 22 17.68 23.09 29.81
CA GLY A 22 17.47 21.67 30.10
C GLY A 22 16.57 20.91 29.15
N CYS A 23 15.74 21.58 28.31
CA CYS A 23 14.72 20.90 27.53
C CYS A 23 14.90 20.96 26.01
N TYR A 24 15.94 21.61 25.50
CA TYR A 24 16.04 21.90 24.08
C TYR A 24 16.98 20.96 23.31
N SER A 25 17.88 20.25 23.99
CA SER A 25 18.89 19.41 23.32
C SER A 25 18.36 18.04 22.92
N ASP A 26 17.41 17.50 23.67
CA ASP A 26 16.90 16.15 23.37
C ASP A 26 15.89 16.12 22.23
N TYR A 27 15.23 17.26 21.93
CA TYR A 27 14.30 17.39 20.81
C TYR A 27 14.98 17.64 19.45
N LEU A 28 16.23 18.10 19.45
CA LEU A 28 16.93 18.54 18.23
C LEU A 28 17.73 17.44 17.55
N ASN A 29 17.85 16.28 18.16
CA ASN A 29 18.57 15.16 17.58
C ASN A 29 17.84 13.84 17.88
N PRO A 30 16.69 13.57 17.27
CA PRO A 30 16.17 12.22 17.29
C PRO A 30 17.27 11.35 16.67
N GLY A 31 17.72 10.34 17.40
CA GLY A 31 18.65 9.35 16.87
C GLY A 31 18.18 8.82 15.51
N PRO A 32 19.03 8.18 14.73
CA PRO A 32 18.61 7.59 13.46
C PRO A 32 17.42 6.66 13.70
N ALA A 33 16.43 6.72 12.81
CA ALA A 33 15.29 5.83 12.87
C ALA A 33 15.78 4.37 12.88
N ARG A 34 15.18 3.55 13.75
CA ARG A 34 15.55 2.13 13.82
C ARG A 34 15.18 1.46 12.50
N VAL A 35 16.14 0.75 11.94
CA VAL A 35 15.95 -0.11 10.77
C VAL A 35 15.80 -1.54 11.28
N TYR A 36 14.67 -2.17 10.98
CA TYR A 36 14.37 -3.53 11.38
C TYR A 36 14.85 -4.53 10.31
N THR A 37 15.18 -5.73 10.77
CA THR A 37 15.60 -6.85 9.94
C THR A 37 14.72 -8.07 10.22
N ARG A 38 14.73 -9.04 9.35
CA ARG A 38 14.04 -10.33 9.55
C ARG A 38 14.42 -10.99 10.87
N ALA A 39 15.70 -10.93 11.24
CA ALA A 39 16.20 -11.52 12.48
C ALA A 39 15.61 -10.88 13.74
N ASP A 40 15.19 -9.60 13.69
CA ASP A 40 14.53 -8.94 14.81
C ASP A 40 13.18 -9.59 15.17
N PHE A 41 12.48 -10.11 14.16
CA PHE A 41 11.17 -10.78 14.33
C PHE A 41 11.34 -12.24 14.73
N GLU A 42 12.26 -12.94 14.09
CA GLU A 42 12.62 -14.32 14.44
C GLU A 42 13.12 -14.42 15.88
N ALA A 43 13.87 -13.43 16.37
CA ALA A 43 14.32 -13.34 17.76
C ALA A 43 13.17 -13.13 18.76
N LYS A 44 12.03 -12.60 18.30
CA LYS A 44 10.80 -12.49 19.11
C LYS A 44 9.95 -13.76 19.09
N GLY A 45 10.33 -14.76 18.32
CA GLY A 45 9.60 -16.02 18.15
C GLY A 45 8.53 -15.99 17.07
N LEU A 46 8.51 -14.96 16.20
CA LEU A 46 7.60 -14.92 15.07
C LEU A 46 8.18 -15.76 13.90
N GLU A 47 7.31 -16.43 13.17
CA GLU A 47 7.63 -17.21 11.99
C GLU A 47 7.39 -16.37 10.72
N TYR A 48 8.36 -16.43 9.81
CA TYR A 48 8.23 -15.74 8.52
C TYR A 48 7.32 -16.51 7.58
N ILE A 49 6.39 -15.80 6.97
CA ILE A 49 5.56 -16.29 5.88
C ILE A 49 5.71 -15.37 4.66
N SER A 50 5.98 -15.94 3.49
CA SER A 50 6.03 -15.17 2.25
C SER A 50 4.65 -14.63 1.86
N VAL A 51 4.61 -13.56 1.08
CA VAL A 51 3.33 -13.01 0.59
C VAL A 51 2.55 -14.03 -0.23
N GLY A 52 3.25 -14.83 -1.05
CA GLY A 52 2.61 -15.89 -1.83
C GLY A 52 1.95 -16.96 -0.96
N GLU A 53 2.66 -17.44 0.07
CA GLU A 53 2.12 -18.41 1.02
C GLU A 53 0.97 -17.83 1.84
N LEU A 54 1.09 -16.56 2.27
CA LEU A 54 0.04 -15.86 3.01
C LEU A 54 -1.26 -15.77 2.19
N LYS A 55 -1.16 -15.43 0.90
CA LYS A 55 -2.30 -15.42 -0.03
C LYS A 55 -2.88 -16.83 -0.24
N ALA A 56 -2.02 -17.84 -0.34
CA ALA A 56 -2.45 -19.24 -0.48
C ALA A 56 -3.20 -19.73 0.77
N ARG A 57 -2.71 -19.41 1.97
CA ARG A 57 -3.40 -19.73 3.24
C ARG A 57 -4.74 -19.00 3.34
N PHE A 58 -4.79 -17.71 3.02
CA PHE A 58 -6.05 -16.96 2.99
C PHE A 58 -7.09 -17.63 2.09
N ARG A 59 -6.70 -18.11 0.90
CA ARG A 59 -7.61 -18.83 0.00
C ARG A 59 -8.04 -20.18 0.58
N ALA A 60 -7.14 -20.88 1.25
CA ALA A 60 -7.47 -22.17 1.88
C ALA A 60 -8.46 -22.00 3.04
N GLU A 61 -8.30 -20.99 3.88
CA GLU A 61 -9.21 -20.66 4.99
C GLU A 61 -10.61 -20.25 4.48
N ASN A 62 -10.69 -19.71 3.28
CA ASN A 62 -11.94 -19.31 2.63
C ASN A 62 -12.37 -20.26 1.51
N ALA A 63 -11.88 -21.48 1.48
CA ALA A 63 -12.20 -22.46 0.45
C ALA A 63 -13.71 -22.75 0.39
N GLY A 64 -14.27 -22.69 -0.82
CA GLY A 64 -15.71 -22.92 -1.05
C GLY A 64 -16.57 -21.68 -0.93
N MET A 65 -16.00 -20.49 -0.63
CA MET A 65 -16.74 -19.24 -0.75
C MET A 65 -16.91 -18.86 -2.23
N ASN A 66 -18.10 -18.35 -2.56
CA ASN A 66 -18.38 -17.89 -3.93
C ASN A 66 -17.61 -16.62 -4.25
N ASP A 67 -17.34 -16.40 -5.55
CA ASP A 67 -16.83 -15.12 -6.05
C ASP A 67 -17.73 -13.96 -5.59
N GLY A 68 -17.13 -12.96 -4.97
CA GLY A 68 -17.86 -11.82 -4.38
C GLY A 68 -18.33 -12.00 -2.94
N ALA A 69 -18.11 -13.18 -2.34
CA ALA A 69 -18.31 -13.33 -0.90
C ALA A 69 -17.31 -12.47 -0.11
N VAL A 70 -17.76 -12.01 1.05
CA VAL A 70 -16.90 -11.25 1.99
C VAL A 70 -16.03 -12.24 2.74
N ALA A 71 -14.86 -12.56 2.16
CA ALA A 71 -13.90 -13.48 2.74
C ALA A 71 -12.96 -12.75 3.69
N SER A 72 -12.75 -13.26 4.89
CA SER A 72 -11.81 -12.75 5.86
C SER A 72 -11.13 -13.85 6.65
N TRP A 73 -9.92 -13.59 7.13
CA TRP A 73 -9.19 -14.49 8.01
C TRP A 73 -8.39 -13.66 9.01
N THR A 74 -8.67 -13.87 10.30
CA THR A 74 -7.87 -13.27 11.38
C THR A 74 -6.66 -14.16 11.63
N VAL A 75 -5.46 -13.59 11.58
CA VAL A 75 -4.23 -14.32 11.86
C VAL A 75 -4.06 -14.43 13.37
N ASP A 76 -4.14 -15.62 13.91
CA ASP A 76 -4.00 -15.94 15.34
C ASP A 76 -2.66 -16.64 15.67
N GLU A 77 -1.81 -16.78 14.68
CA GLU A 77 -0.49 -17.37 14.79
C GLU A 77 0.58 -16.27 14.84
N PRO A 78 1.73 -16.49 15.50
CA PRO A 78 2.83 -15.54 15.59
C PRO A 78 3.60 -15.47 14.26
N LEU A 79 2.95 -14.95 13.24
CA LEU A 79 3.48 -14.82 11.88
C LEU A 79 3.89 -13.38 11.57
N PHE A 80 4.92 -13.24 10.75
CA PHE A 80 5.24 -11.96 10.11
C PHE A 80 5.56 -12.13 8.64
N THR A 81 5.31 -11.09 7.87
CA THR A 81 5.68 -11.02 6.46
C THR A 81 6.49 -9.76 6.19
N SER A 82 7.06 -9.68 5.00
CA SER A 82 7.76 -8.47 4.57
C SER A 82 7.65 -8.30 3.06
N GLY A 83 7.79 -7.05 2.62
CA GLY A 83 7.86 -6.73 1.20
C GLY A 83 8.42 -5.34 0.96
N LYS A 84 8.87 -5.13 -0.27
CA LYS A 84 9.31 -3.84 -0.77
C LYS A 84 8.11 -2.98 -1.14
N VAL A 85 8.06 -1.75 -0.66
CA VAL A 85 7.02 -0.78 -1.06
C VAL A 85 7.16 -0.44 -2.53
N ILE A 86 6.12 -0.71 -3.32
CA ILE A 86 6.08 -0.50 -4.76
C ILE A 86 5.05 0.56 -5.20
N SER A 87 4.40 1.21 -4.25
CA SER A 87 3.36 2.21 -4.51
C SER A 87 3.60 3.51 -3.73
N THR A 88 2.92 4.58 -4.15
CA THR A 88 2.91 5.85 -3.43
C THR A 88 1.53 6.49 -3.52
N ASP A 89 1.05 7.01 -2.40
CA ASP A 89 -0.20 7.77 -2.31
C ASP A 89 0.01 9.28 -2.46
N ARG A 90 1.25 9.72 -2.74
CA ARG A 90 1.63 11.13 -2.84
C ARG A 90 0.80 11.90 -3.86
N PHE A 91 0.40 11.23 -4.94
CA PHE A 91 -0.30 11.83 -6.06
C PHE A 91 -1.80 11.51 -6.07
N GLY A 92 -2.32 10.84 -5.04
CA GLY A 92 -3.75 10.54 -4.87
C GLY A 92 -4.30 9.43 -5.76
N ASN A 93 -3.45 8.74 -6.53
CA ASN A 93 -3.84 7.59 -7.36
C ASN A 93 -3.89 6.27 -6.58
N VAL A 94 -3.29 6.23 -5.42
CA VAL A 94 -3.46 5.19 -4.40
C VAL A 94 -4.08 5.85 -3.17
N TYR A 95 -5.05 5.21 -2.55
CA TYR A 95 -5.78 5.82 -1.43
C TYR A 95 -5.81 4.87 -0.24
N LYS A 96 -5.27 5.34 0.88
CA LYS A 96 -5.23 4.61 2.16
C LYS A 96 -4.60 3.22 2.08
N SER A 97 -3.66 3.03 1.18
CA SER A 97 -3.01 1.73 0.95
C SER A 97 -1.54 1.90 0.62
N VAL A 98 -0.78 0.86 0.94
CA VAL A 98 0.59 0.63 0.48
C VAL A 98 0.64 -0.77 -0.13
N TYR A 99 1.25 -0.92 -1.30
CA TYR A 99 1.47 -2.22 -1.91
C TYR A 99 2.88 -2.70 -1.59
N LEU A 100 2.96 -3.90 -1.04
CA LEU A 100 4.20 -4.57 -0.66
C LEU A 100 4.48 -5.71 -1.65
N TYR A 101 5.64 -5.70 -2.26
CA TYR A 101 6.12 -6.74 -3.16
C TYR A 101 7.15 -7.62 -2.47
N ASP A 102 6.90 -8.90 -2.42
CA ASP A 102 7.81 -9.94 -1.95
C ASP A 102 8.53 -10.57 -3.14
N GLU A 103 9.82 -10.28 -3.26
CA GLU A 103 10.65 -10.79 -4.36
C GLU A 103 10.78 -12.32 -4.32
N ALA A 104 10.79 -12.92 -3.12
CA ALA A 104 11.00 -14.36 -2.96
C ALA A 104 9.83 -15.19 -3.52
N SER A 105 8.60 -14.71 -3.36
CA SER A 105 7.39 -15.36 -3.88
C SER A 105 6.86 -14.71 -5.17
N GLU A 106 7.53 -13.66 -5.67
CA GLU A 106 7.10 -12.84 -6.82
C GLU A 106 5.65 -12.36 -6.68
N SER A 107 5.17 -12.12 -5.47
CA SER A 107 3.80 -11.78 -5.17
C SER A 107 3.71 -10.43 -4.46
N ALA A 108 2.55 -9.78 -4.56
CA ALA A 108 2.31 -8.52 -3.88
C ALA A 108 1.01 -8.56 -3.06
N ILE A 109 0.95 -7.75 -2.02
CA ILE A 109 -0.20 -7.64 -1.15
C ILE A 109 -0.49 -6.17 -0.83
N GLU A 110 -1.76 -5.85 -0.65
CA GLU A 110 -2.20 -4.55 -0.20
C GLU A 110 -2.13 -4.47 1.33
N LEU A 111 -1.49 -3.43 1.86
CA LEU A 111 -1.52 -3.06 3.27
C LEU A 111 -2.42 -1.83 3.42
N LYS A 112 -3.56 -1.99 4.08
CA LYS A 112 -4.60 -0.96 4.25
C LYS A 112 -4.27 -0.07 5.43
N LEU A 113 -3.97 1.19 5.18
CA LEU A 113 -3.51 2.17 6.17
C LEU A 113 -4.34 3.46 6.13
N ASN A 114 -3.76 4.55 6.61
CA ASN A 114 -4.23 5.92 6.46
C ASN A 114 -3.75 6.56 5.15
N THR A 115 -4.01 7.83 4.97
CA THR A 115 -3.44 8.66 3.91
C THR A 115 -2.08 9.23 4.33
N GLY A 116 -1.26 9.62 3.35
CA GLY A 116 0.06 10.20 3.59
C GLY A 116 1.16 9.17 3.83
N ASN A 117 0.94 7.94 3.40
CA ASN A 117 1.86 6.82 3.58
C ASN A 117 3.24 7.06 2.94
N TYR A 118 3.30 7.86 1.87
CA TYR A 118 4.55 8.21 1.19
C TYR A 118 5.58 8.90 2.10
N LEU A 119 5.13 9.50 3.22
CA LEU A 119 6.01 10.13 4.21
C LEU A 119 6.69 9.11 5.14
N PHE A 120 6.02 7.99 5.40
CA PHE A 120 6.46 6.99 6.37
C PHE A 120 6.97 5.71 5.69
N HIS A 121 6.44 5.40 4.52
CA HIS A 121 6.75 4.19 3.75
C HIS A 121 7.06 4.57 2.30
N PRO A 122 8.23 5.18 2.04
CA PRO A 122 8.61 5.58 0.68
C PRO A 122 8.83 4.36 -0.20
N VAL A 123 8.64 4.54 -1.52
CA VAL A 123 8.90 3.49 -2.52
C VAL A 123 10.33 2.96 -2.38
N GLY A 124 10.48 1.64 -2.40
CA GLY A 124 11.73 0.93 -2.22
C GLY A 124 12.04 0.56 -0.76
N GLN A 125 11.31 1.06 0.23
CA GLN A 125 11.50 0.66 1.61
C GLN A 125 11.01 -0.77 1.84
N ILE A 126 11.81 -1.58 2.52
CA ILE A 126 11.32 -2.85 3.05
C ILE A 126 10.44 -2.55 4.26
N VAL A 127 9.26 -3.13 4.28
CA VAL A 127 8.34 -3.07 5.40
C VAL A 127 8.08 -4.47 5.92
N TYR A 128 8.26 -4.63 7.23
CA TYR A 128 7.90 -5.85 7.96
C TYR A 128 6.54 -5.65 8.61
N VAL A 129 5.69 -6.66 8.56
CA VAL A 129 4.36 -6.63 9.15
C VAL A 129 4.22 -7.81 10.10
N ASP A 130 4.05 -7.52 11.39
CA ASP A 130 3.62 -8.49 12.39
C ASP A 130 2.12 -8.73 12.17
N LEU A 131 1.79 -9.97 11.85
CA LEU A 131 0.44 -10.33 11.39
C LEU A 131 -0.49 -10.75 12.51
N GLU A 132 0.02 -11.09 13.69
CA GLU A 132 -0.79 -11.61 14.79
C GLU A 132 -1.88 -10.59 15.19
N GLY A 133 -3.15 -11.00 15.13
CA GLY A 133 -4.30 -10.16 15.40
C GLY A 133 -4.78 -9.29 14.23
N LEU A 134 -4.03 -9.21 13.13
CA LEU A 134 -4.48 -8.55 11.91
C LEU A 134 -5.43 -9.44 11.10
N VAL A 135 -6.20 -8.82 10.22
CA VAL A 135 -7.20 -9.48 9.40
C VAL A 135 -6.83 -9.38 7.93
N LEU A 136 -6.67 -10.53 7.29
CA LEU A 136 -6.66 -10.59 5.84
C LEU A 136 -8.08 -10.53 5.31
N GLY A 137 -8.25 -9.80 4.23
CA GLY A 137 -9.50 -9.68 3.52
C GLY A 137 -9.29 -9.67 2.02
N ASN A 138 -10.38 -9.65 1.28
CA ASN A 138 -10.32 -9.52 -0.16
C ASN A 138 -11.29 -8.46 -0.68
N TYR A 139 -10.90 -7.81 -1.74
CA TYR A 139 -11.79 -7.00 -2.54
C TYR A 139 -11.51 -7.31 -4.02
N ARG A 140 -12.49 -7.94 -4.69
CA ARG A 140 -12.40 -8.32 -6.10
C ARG A 140 -11.14 -9.14 -6.45
N GLY A 141 -10.82 -10.11 -5.59
CA GLY A 141 -9.64 -10.96 -5.74
C GLY A 141 -8.35 -10.38 -5.14
N MET A 142 -8.27 -9.07 -4.91
CA MET A 142 -7.13 -8.45 -4.23
C MET A 142 -7.13 -8.82 -2.75
N VAL A 143 -6.11 -9.53 -2.31
CA VAL A 143 -5.90 -9.84 -0.90
C VAL A 143 -5.23 -8.65 -0.23
N SER A 144 -5.73 -8.28 0.94
CA SER A 144 -5.23 -7.15 1.72
C SER A 144 -5.03 -7.50 3.19
N ILE A 145 -4.05 -6.86 3.82
CA ILE A 145 -3.83 -6.86 5.26
C ILE A 145 -4.50 -5.61 5.84
N GLY A 146 -5.30 -5.79 6.87
CA GLY A 146 -6.00 -4.71 7.54
C GLY A 146 -6.39 -5.11 8.95
N THR A 147 -7.47 -4.54 9.47
CA THR A 147 -8.04 -4.85 10.78
C THR A 147 -9.49 -5.32 10.64
N THR A 148 -10.09 -5.76 11.74
CA THR A 148 -11.49 -6.20 11.77
C THR A 148 -12.42 -5.10 11.27
N SER A 149 -13.30 -5.46 10.32
CA SER A 149 -14.35 -4.55 9.87
C SER A 149 -15.56 -4.61 10.77
N TYR A 150 -16.08 -3.44 11.13
CA TYR A 150 -17.37 -3.30 11.81
C TYR A 150 -18.56 -3.33 10.83
N ASN A 151 -18.30 -3.29 9.54
CA ASN A 151 -19.30 -3.36 8.49
C ASN A 151 -19.22 -4.73 7.80
N ALA A 152 -20.26 -5.54 7.94
CA ALA A 152 -20.33 -6.88 7.36
C ALA A 152 -20.22 -6.92 5.82
N SER A 153 -20.31 -5.77 5.15
CA SER A 153 -20.12 -5.69 3.70
C SER A 153 -18.63 -5.62 3.29
N TYR A 154 -17.72 -5.46 4.24
CA TYR A 154 -16.27 -5.37 3.99
C TYR A 154 -15.55 -6.52 4.69
N SER A 155 -14.56 -7.08 4.00
CA SER A 155 -13.77 -8.21 4.52
C SER A 155 -12.79 -7.79 5.61
N ASN A 156 -12.26 -6.57 5.52
CA ASN A 156 -11.42 -5.95 6.54
C ASN A 156 -11.43 -4.42 6.37
N ASP A 157 -11.01 -3.72 7.40
CA ASP A 157 -10.88 -2.27 7.43
C ASP A 157 -9.41 -1.82 7.47
N ASN A 158 -9.19 -0.51 7.34
CA ASN A 158 -7.88 0.10 7.40
C ASN A 158 -7.31 0.10 8.83
N ILE A 159 -6.02 -0.09 8.96
CA ILE A 159 -5.28 0.09 10.22
C ILE A 159 -5.07 1.61 10.41
N GLU A 160 -6.10 2.31 10.90
CA GLU A 160 -6.07 3.77 11.04
C GLU A 160 -5.38 4.23 12.33
N SER A 161 -5.42 3.40 13.36
CA SER A 161 -4.79 3.70 14.65
C SER A 161 -3.28 3.73 14.53
N LYS A 162 -2.65 4.87 14.88
CA LYS A 162 -1.19 4.99 14.91
C LYS A 162 -0.55 4.00 15.88
N ILE A 163 -1.23 3.69 17.00
CA ILE A 163 -0.76 2.70 17.97
C ILE A 163 -0.66 1.33 17.32
N MET A 164 -1.73 0.88 16.63
CA MET A 164 -1.71 -0.39 15.91
C MET A 164 -0.65 -0.40 14.80
N GLN A 165 -0.49 0.72 14.07
CA GLN A 165 0.57 0.79 13.07
C GLN A 165 1.96 0.62 13.69
N ASP A 166 2.21 1.25 14.84
CA ASP A 166 3.50 1.13 15.54
C ASP A 166 3.74 -0.26 16.16
N GLU A 167 2.67 -0.99 16.47
CA GLU A 167 2.73 -2.36 16.99
C GLU A 167 2.95 -3.41 15.89
N HIS A 168 2.48 -3.14 14.68
CA HIS A 168 2.45 -4.14 13.61
C HIS A 168 3.33 -3.81 12.40
N ILE A 169 3.69 -2.54 12.16
CA ILE A 169 4.34 -2.13 10.91
C ILE A 169 5.71 -1.52 11.21
N PHE A 170 6.74 -2.11 10.66
CA PHE A 170 8.13 -1.78 10.97
C PHE A 170 8.93 -1.48 9.72
N SER A 171 9.65 -0.38 9.73
CA SER A 171 10.50 0.05 8.62
C SER A 171 11.81 -0.70 8.61
N GLY A 172 12.08 -1.38 7.50
CA GLY A 172 13.35 -2.03 7.22
C GLY A 172 14.29 -1.15 6.41
N GLU A 173 15.19 -1.76 5.68
CA GLU A 173 16.16 -1.09 4.83
C GLU A 173 15.49 -0.42 3.62
N GLN A 174 16.03 0.73 3.20
CA GLN A 174 15.66 1.37 1.94
C GLN A 174 16.44 0.73 0.80
N GLN A 175 15.76 0.20 -0.18
CA GLN A 175 16.35 -0.46 -1.35
C GLN A 175 15.98 0.28 -2.64
N PRO A 176 16.82 0.22 -3.68
CA PRO A 176 16.45 0.73 -4.99
C PRO A 176 15.34 -0.13 -5.61
N MET A 177 14.50 0.49 -6.43
CA MET A 177 13.61 -0.25 -7.32
C MET A 177 14.42 -0.90 -8.45
N LEU A 178 14.23 -2.19 -8.62
CA LEU A 178 14.86 -2.98 -9.67
C LEU A 178 13.90 -3.20 -10.84
N LYS A 179 14.44 -3.54 -12.00
CA LYS A 179 13.60 -3.92 -13.16
C LYS A 179 12.76 -5.17 -12.87
N SER A 180 13.29 -6.10 -12.06
CA SER A 180 12.62 -7.32 -11.61
C SER A 180 11.42 -7.06 -10.70
N ASP A 181 11.35 -5.89 -10.04
CA ASP A 181 10.20 -5.51 -9.21
C ASP A 181 8.95 -5.21 -10.07
N THR A 182 9.12 -5.13 -11.40
CA THR A 182 8.04 -4.81 -12.33
C THR A 182 7.78 -5.99 -13.28
N LEU A 183 6.55 -6.47 -13.31
CA LEU A 183 6.11 -7.46 -14.27
C LEU A 183 5.93 -6.81 -15.64
N VAL A 184 6.65 -7.31 -16.65
CA VAL A 184 6.57 -6.76 -18.01
C VAL A 184 5.57 -7.56 -18.84
N VAL A 185 4.57 -6.86 -19.34
CA VAL A 185 3.52 -7.41 -20.20
C VAL A 185 3.68 -6.87 -21.61
N THR A 186 3.81 -7.78 -22.56
CA THR A 186 3.98 -7.49 -23.98
C THR A 186 2.87 -8.12 -24.79
N ARG A 187 2.78 -7.79 -26.09
CA ARG A 187 1.85 -8.44 -27.01
C ARG A 187 1.98 -9.96 -27.04
N ASP A 188 3.20 -10.47 -26.86
CA ASP A 188 3.47 -11.90 -26.99
C ASP A 188 3.11 -12.71 -25.74
N ASN A 189 3.03 -12.06 -24.57
CA ASN A 189 2.83 -12.76 -23.29
C ASN A 189 1.57 -12.35 -22.51
N TYR A 190 0.81 -11.33 -22.94
CA TYR A 190 -0.30 -10.77 -22.15
C TYR A 190 -1.41 -11.77 -21.81
N LEU A 191 -1.56 -12.83 -22.59
CA LEU A 191 -2.55 -13.88 -22.33
C LEU A 191 -2.10 -14.91 -21.28
N THR A 192 -0.81 -14.95 -20.97
CA THR A 192 -0.23 -16.03 -20.17
C THR A 192 0.56 -15.55 -18.96
N VAL A 193 1.01 -14.28 -18.95
CA VAL A 193 1.90 -13.76 -17.90
C VAL A 193 1.14 -13.25 -16.69
N LEU A 194 -0.12 -12.83 -16.86
CA LEU A 194 -0.94 -12.32 -15.77
C LEU A 194 -1.83 -13.41 -15.18
N SER A 195 -1.86 -13.48 -13.88
CA SER A 195 -2.71 -14.39 -13.11
C SER A 195 -3.33 -13.64 -11.92
N ASP A 196 -4.22 -14.30 -11.19
CA ASP A 196 -4.80 -13.76 -9.95
C ASP A 196 -3.74 -13.56 -8.85
N ASP A 197 -2.60 -14.26 -8.94
CA ASP A 197 -1.48 -14.11 -8.01
C ASP A 197 -0.71 -12.80 -8.23
N ASP A 198 -0.80 -12.21 -9.42
CA ASP A 198 -0.13 -10.95 -9.77
C ASP A 198 -0.91 -9.70 -9.35
N LEU A 199 -2.11 -9.87 -8.81
CA LEU A 199 -2.87 -8.75 -8.25
C LEU A 199 -2.05 -8.01 -7.18
N GLY A 200 -1.94 -6.70 -7.33
CA GLY A 200 -1.15 -5.82 -6.47
C GLY A 200 0.29 -5.58 -6.94
N ARG A 201 0.79 -6.34 -7.91
CA ARG A 201 2.14 -6.13 -8.49
C ARG A 201 2.20 -4.84 -9.33
N LEU A 202 3.39 -4.28 -9.39
CA LEU A 202 3.70 -3.24 -10.36
C LEU A 202 3.83 -3.87 -11.75
N VAL A 203 3.02 -3.41 -12.69
CA VAL A 203 2.98 -3.97 -14.05
C VAL A 203 3.32 -2.89 -15.06
N ARG A 204 4.16 -3.22 -16.03
CA ARG A 204 4.48 -2.37 -17.18
C ARG A 204 4.00 -3.03 -18.46
N PHE A 205 3.10 -2.39 -19.15
CA PHE A 205 2.66 -2.80 -20.48
C PHE A 205 3.53 -2.12 -21.53
N GLU A 206 4.11 -2.92 -22.42
CA GLU A 206 4.96 -2.43 -23.51
C GLU A 206 4.26 -2.61 -24.87
N GLY A 207 4.41 -1.61 -25.73
CA GLY A 207 3.86 -1.63 -27.09
C GLY A 207 2.33 -1.56 -27.16
N VAL A 208 1.70 -0.95 -26.13
CA VAL A 208 0.24 -0.77 -26.09
C VAL A 208 -0.16 0.58 -26.66
N GLU A 209 -1.34 0.62 -27.28
CA GLU A 209 -2.02 1.87 -27.59
C GLU A 209 -2.91 2.28 -26.42
N SER A 210 -2.80 3.54 -26.05
CA SER A 210 -3.67 4.14 -25.02
C SER A 210 -4.81 4.89 -25.70
N ARG A 211 -6.04 4.60 -25.33
CA ARG A 211 -7.20 5.40 -25.72
C ARG A 211 -7.76 6.17 -24.55
N PHE A 212 -7.99 7.46 -24.81
CA PHE A 212 -8.72 8.33 -23.91
C PHE A 212 -10.14 8.45 -24.43
N GLY A 213 -11.11 8.04 -23.63
CA GLY A 213 -12.53 8.14 -23.97
C GLY A 213 -13.30 9.00 -23.00
N THR A 214 -14.32 9.71 -23.49
CA THR A 214 -15.30 10.35 -22.63
C THR A 214 -16.27 9.30 -22.13
N ALA A 215 -16.55 9.27 -20.83
CA ALA A 215 -17.52 8.36 -20.24
C ALA A 215 -18.89 8.49 -20.94
N PRO A 216 -19.52 7.39 -21.41
CA PRO A 216 -20.77 7.43 -22.17
C PRO A 216 -22.00 7.80 -21.33
N TRP A 217 -21.91 7.87 -20.02
CA TRP A 217 -23.02 7.95 -19.07
C TRP A 217 -23.37 9.37 -18.61
N GLY A 218 -23.57 10.32 -19.49
CA GLY A 218 -24.19 11.62 -19.13
C GLY A 218 -23.37 12.55 -18.22
N TYR A 219 -22.18 12.13 -17.77
CA TYR A 219 -21.27 12.94 -16.95
C TYR A 219 -20.50 13.98 -17.75
N LYS A 220 -20.86 14.20 -19.00
CA LYS A 220 -20.20 15.10 -19.95
C LYS A 220 -19.97 16.52 -19.43
N ASN A 221 -20.75 16.96 -18.45
CA ASN A 221 -20.74 18.35 -18.02
C ASN A 221 -20.34 18.57 -16.57
N THR A 222 -20.15 17.51 -15.78
CA THR A 222 -19.89 17.67 -14.34
C THR A 222 -18.40 17.60 -14.00
N PHE A 223 -17.63 16.84 -14.79
CA PHE A 223 -16.18 16.72 -14.57
C PHE A 223 -15.47 16.54 -15.91
N PRO A 224 -14.91 17.62 -16.48
CA PRO A 224 -14.27 17.59 -17.81
C PRO A 224 -13.02 16.71 -17.89
N ASN A 225 -12.54 16.17 -16.77
CA ASN A 225 -11.27 15.43 -16.67
C ASN A 225 -11.43 13.91 -16.41
N TYR A 226 -12.63 13.35 -16.59
CA TYR A 226 -12.80 11.90 -16.56
C TYR A 226 -12.26 11.29 -17.85
N PHE A 227 -11.02 10.88 -17.79
CA PHE A 227 -10.41 10.08 -18.84
C PHE A 227 -10.46 8.62 -18.39
N ALA A 228 -11.17 7.81 -19.13
CA ALA A 228 -10.99 6.39 -19.01
C ALA A 228 -9.79 6.02 -19.88
N ASN A 229 -8.76 5.57 -19.25
CA ASN A 229 -7.60 5.02 -19.91
C ASN A 229 -7.89 3.56 -20.25
N SER A 230 -7.91 3.26 -21.54
CA SER A 230 -7.86 1.91 -22.00
C SER A 230 -6.55 1.67 -22.73
N ILE A 231 -5.97 0.51 -22.49
CA ILE A 231 -4.81 0.04 -23.24
C ILE A 231 -5.20 -1.17 -24.07
N SER A 232 -4.62 -1.30 -25.25
CA SER A 232 -4.83 -2.43 -26.12
C SER A 232 -3.57 -2.76 -26.88
N TYR A 233 -3.38 -4.04 -27.18
CA TYR A 233 -2.39 -4.51 -28.14
C TYR A 233 -2.91 -4.51 -29.57
N ASP A 234 -4.22 -4.55 -29.75
CA ASP A 234 -4.86 -4.48 -31.04
C ASP A 234 -6.26 -3.90 -30.90
N VAL A 235 -6.52 -2.80 -31.56
CA VAL A 235 -7.83 -2.12 -31.56
C VAL A 235 -8.93 -2.96 -32.22
N ASN A 236 -8.54 -3.99 -32.98
CA ASN A 236 -9.43 -4.91 -33.64
C ASN A 236 -9.52 -6.25 -32.90
N SER A 237 -8.91 -6.40 -31.74
CA SER A 237 -9.01 -7.62 -30.93
C SER A 237 -10.44 -7.84 -30.49
N PRO A 238 -10.96 -9.08 -30.58
CA PRO A 238 -12.23 -9.43 -29.95
C PRO A 238 -12.21 -9.14 -28.46
N GLY A 239 -13.27 -8.52 -27.93
CA GLY A 239 -13.35 -8.10 -26.53
C GLY A 239 -12.87 -6.67 -26.27
N TRP A 240 -12.42 -5.95 -27.30
CA TRP A 240 -12.15 -4.53 -27.20
C TRP A 240 -13.43 -3.70 -26.97
N GLU A 241 -14.54 -4.16 -27.50
CA GLU A 241 -15.85 -3.53 -27.38
C GLU A 241 -16.48 -3.75 -26.00
N ASP A 242 -16.11 -4.82 -25.29
CA ASP A 242 -16.62 -5.14 -23.94
C ASP A 242 -15.99 -4.27 -22.85
N ILE A 243 -15.22 -3.28 -23.23
CA ILE A 243 -14.45 -2.42 -22.37
C ILE A 243 -15.28 -1.25 -21.80
N ASP A 244 -16.57 -1.36 -21.74
CA ASP A 244 -17.49 -0.30 -21.34
C ASP A 244 -17.70 -0.13 -19.83
N GLN A 245 -16.96 -0.82 -18.98
CA GLN A 245 -17.11 -0.62 -17.53
C GLN A 245 -16.16 0.45 -17.02
N TRP A 246 -16.72 1.61 -16.80
CA TRP A 246 -16.06 2.79 -16.28
C TRP A 246 -16.21 2.86 -14.76
N ALA A 247 -15.12 2.79 -14.04
CA ALA A 247 -15.11 3.18 -12.64
C ALA A 247 -14.55 4.60 -12.51
N THR A 248 -15.19 5.41 -11.68
CA THR A 248 -14.77 6.79 -11.43
C THR A 248 -13.39 6.94 -10.78
N TRP A 249 -12.88 5.87 -10.20
CA TRP A 249 -11.64 5.85 -9.41
C TRP A 249 -10.60 4.86 -9.91
N ALA A 250 -11.05 3.81 -10.56
CA ALA A 250 -10.21 2.77 -11.10
C ALA A 250 -10.90 2.16 -12.31
N THR A 251 -10.20 2.02 -13.39
CA THR A 251 -10.69 1.23 -14.51
C THR A 251 -10.28 -0.21 -14.25
N MET A 252 -11.24 -1.02 -13.89
CA MET A 252 -11.05 -2.46 -13.81
C MET A 252 -11.21 -3.04 -15.19
N ARG A 253 -10.27 -3.88 -15.58
CA ARG A 253 -10.34 -4.58 -16.84
C ARG A 253 -9.95 -6.01 -16.69
N LYS A 254 -10.81 -6.84 -17.23
CA LYS A 254 -10.47 -8.18 -17.60
C LYS A 254 -9.66 -8.10 -18.90
N LEU A 255 -8.41 -8.50 -18.86
CA LEU A 255 -7.62 -8.62 -20.09
C LEU A 255 -8.17 -9.75 -20.92
N PRO A 256 -8.31 -9.58 -22.24
CA PRO A 256 -8.78 -10.64 -23.12
C PRO A 256 -7.98 -11.93 -22.92
N GLY A 257 -8.71 -13.02 -22.66
CA GLY A 257 -8.12 -14.35 -22.48
C GLY A 257 -7.54 -14.64 -21.09
N THR A 258 -7.64 -13.71 -20.12
CA THR A 258 -7.27 -13.95 -18.73
C THR A 258 -8.48 -13.82 -17.83
N ASN A 259 -8.43 -14.45 -16.66
CA ASN A 259 -9.39 -14.20 -15.57
C ASN A 259 -8.96 -13.02 -14.68
N ALA A 260 -7.80 -12.45 -14.93
CA ALA A 260 -7.24 -11.36 -14.16
C ALA A 260 -7.91 -10.02 -14.52
N ASP A 261 -8.39 -9.32 -13.53
CA ASP A 261 -8.82 -7.94 -13.66
C ASP A 261 -7.59 -7.03 -13.49
N ALA A 262 -7.24 -6.28 -14.52
CA ALA A 262 -6.20 -5.27 -14.41
C ALA A 262 -6.79 -3.99 -13.83
N PHE A 263 -6.30 -3.59 -12.65
CA PHE A 263 -6.65 -2.32 -12.04
C PHE A 263 -5.74 -1.22 -12.55
N PHE A 264 -6.31 -0.25 -13.24
CA PHE A 264 -5.64 1.01 -13.53
C PHE A 264 -6.17 2.07 -12.58
N TYR A 265 -5.37 2.44 -11.58
CA TYR A 265 -5.67 3.61 -10.78
C TYR A 265 -5.34 4.86 -11.58
N GLY A 266 -6.35 5.46 -12.15
CA GLY A 266 -6.28 6.83 -12.65
C GLY A 266 -6.82 7.76 -11.58
N SER A 267 -6.05 8.74 -11.13
CA SER A 267 -6.56 9.78 -10.27
C SER A 267 -7.39 10.76 -11.08
N ALA A 268 -8.67 10.87 -10.76
CA ALA A 268 -9.56 11.92 -11.32
C ALA A 268 -9.19 13.34 -10.84
N TRP A 269 -8.21 13.45 -9.93
CA TRP A 269 -7.82 14.71 -9.28
C TRP A 269 -6.55 15.33 -9.87
N PHE A 270 -5.94 14.74 -10.90
CA PHE A 270 -4.80 15.33 -11.59
C PHE A 270 -5.23 16.14 -12.81
N THR A 271 -5.13 17.44 -12.67
CA THR A 271 -4.90 18.35 -13.79
C THR A 271 -3.39 18.47 -13.99
N TYR A 272 -2.90 18.09 -15.18
CA TYR A 272 -1.56 18.44 -15.63
C TYR A 272 -1.53 19.91 -16.03
#